data_475cc9a2473ed4e41aa71ccf5b61352d
#
_entry.id   475cc9a2473ed4e41aa71ccf5b61352d
#
_cell.length_a   1.000
_cell.length_b   1.000
_cell.length_c   1.000
_cell.angle_alpha   90.00
_cell.angle_beta   90.00
_cell.angle_gamma   90.00
#
_symmetry.space_group_name_H-M   'P 1'
#
loop_
_entity.id
_entity.type
_entity.pdbx_description
1 polymer ?
#
loop_
_entity_poly.entity_id
_entity_poly.type
_entity_poly.pdbx_seq_one_letter_code
_entity_poly.pdbx_strand_id
1 'polypeptide(L)'
;IFGGSTSSILINAPGVAGTVASSFDGYPLAKQGHAGKALAIAAYSSFIGGTIGAILLMVAAPLLAKVSLSFQSPDYVVLMFLGLTAIAAFSNKGQFLKAMMMTVFGLMLATVGIDPSSGTDRFTFGQPDLLDGISFLLVAMATFALAEALVNVVKPEKKDAKNINDSDTPQIGSTKLSKAEVKEIAPVIGRSSILGFIVGVLPGAGATIASFMAYATERNLAPKGLKEKFGKGSLRGLAAPESANNAACTGSFVPLLTLGIPGSGTTAIMLGALIAYGIQPGPMLMQENPSVFWAVIV
;
A
#
# COMPACT_ATOMS: atom_id res chain seq x y z
N ILE A 1 6.01 5.97 -2.10
CA ILE A 1 4.83 6.37 -2.88
C ILE A 1 5.07 7.72 -3.55
N PHE A 2 5.48 8.76 -2.82
CA PHE A 2 5.64 10.13 -3.34
C PHE A 2 6.50 10.23 -4.62
N GLY A 3 7.60 9.46 -4.73
CA GLY A 3 8.40 9.42 -5.97
C GLY A 3 7.61 8.94 -7.19
N GLY A 4 6.73 7.95 -7.02
CA GLY A 4 5.82 7.49 -8.06
C GLY A 4 4.75 8.53 -8.44
N SER A 5 4.33 9.36 -7.48
CA SER A 5 3.38 10.46 -7.74
C SER A 5 4.00 11.56 -8.61
N THR A 6 5.29 11.82 -8.43
CA THR A 6 6.01 12.79 -9.25
C THR A 6 5.97 12.42 -10.74
N SER A 7 6.28 11.17 -11.07
CA SER A 7 6.21 10.68 -12.46
C SER A 7 4.77 10.60 -12.97
N SER A 8 3.80 10.24 -12.11
CA SER A 8 2.37 10.26 -12.43
C SER A 8 1.89 11.65 -12.86
N ILE A 9 2.34 12.69 -12.15
CA ILE A 9 1.95 14.08 -12.37
C ILE A 9 2.63 14.68 -13.60
N LEU A 10 3.94 14.47 -13.75
CA LEU A 10 4.72 15.17 -14.77
C LEU A 10 4.63 14.52 -16.14
N ILE A 11 4.63 13.21 -16.21
CA ILE A 11 4.74 12.45 -17.48
C ILE A 11 3.65 11.39 -17.66
N ASN A 12 2.63 11.36 -16.79
CA ASN A 12 1.55 10.37 -16.81
C ASN A 12 2.05 8.92 -16.76
N ALA A 13 3.17 8.69 -16.09
CA ALA A 13 3.77 7.37 -15.89
C ALA A 13 3.76 7.03 -14.39
N PRO A 14 2.72 6.35 -13.88
CA PRO A 14 2.63 5.99 -12.47
C PRO A 14 3.79 5.07 -12.05
N GLY A 15 4.65 5.53 -11.14
CA GLY A 15 5.79 4.76 -10.67
C GLY A 15 5.41 3.57 -9.79
N VAL A 16 4.20 3.61 -9.17
CA VAL A 16 3.61 2.50 -8.40
C VAL A 16 2.10 2.51 -8.56
N ALA A 17 1.47 1.35 -8.41
CA ALA A 17 0.02 1.21 -8.61
C ALA A 17 -0.83 2.16 -7.72
N GLY A 18 -0.35 2.48 -6.51
CA GLY A 18 -1.02 3.42 -5.59
C GLY A 18 -1.07 4.87 -6.08
N THR A 19 -0.27 5.24 -7.08
CA THR A 19 -0.23 6.62 -7.64
C THR A 19 -0.98 6.78 -8.96
N VAL A 20 -1.61 5.71 -9.46
CA VAL A 20 -2.42 5.76 -10.70
C VAL A 20 -3.58 6.75 -10.57
N ALA A 21 -4.29 6.74 -9.43
CA ALA A 21 -5.41 7.66 -9.23
C ALA A 21 -4.97 9.14 -9.20
N SER A 22 -3.75 9.41 -8.76
CA SER A 22 -3.17 10.76 -8.73
C SER A 22 -2.88 11.31 -10.14
N SER A 23 -2.63 10.44 -11.12
CA SER A 23 -2.42 10.89 -12.50
C SER A 23 -3.69 11.44 -13.15
N PHE A 24 -4.89 11.03 -12.69
CA PHE A 24 -6.16 11.45 -13.28
C PHE A 24 -6.38 12.96 -13.24
N ASP A 25 -5.91 13.60 -12.19
CA ASP A 25 -6.00 15.06 -12.04
C ASP A 25 -4.64 15.74 -12.00
N GLY A 26 -3.61 15.07 -11.51
CA GLY A 26 -2.25 15.60 -11.42
C GLY A 26 -1.65 15.90 -12.79
N TYR A 27 -1.75 14.97 -13.72
CA TYR A 27 -1.22 15.18 -15.08
C TYR A 27 -1.98 16.24 -15.89
N PRO A 28 -3.34 16.27 -15.93
CA PRO A 28 -4.05 17.37 -16.52
C PRO A 28 -3.70 18.73 -15.91
N LEU A 29 -3.51 18.83 -14.60
CA LEU A 29 -3.11 20.05 -13.93
C LEU A 29 -1.69 20.50 -14.35
N ALA A 30 -0.77 19.56 -14.49
CA ALA A 30 0.58 19.82 -14.99
C ALA A 30 0.57 20.30 -16.45
N LYS A 31 -0.24 19.68 -17.32
CA LYS A 31 -0.43 20.12 -18.71
C LYS A 31 -1.03 21.52 -18.85
N GLN A 32 -1.80 21.99 -17.88
CA GLN A 32 -2.34 23.34 -17.83
C GLN A 32 -1.30 24.39 -17.36
N GLY A 33 -0.02 24.01 -17.23
CA GLY A 33 1.05 24.89 -16.76
C GLY A 33 1.14 25.02 -15.23
N HIS A 34 0.44 24.16 -14.48
CA HIS A 34 0.40 24.18 -13.02
C HIS A 34 1.15 22.98 -12.37
N ALA A 35 2.22 22.52 -13.04
CA ALA A 35 3.00 21.36 -12.57
C ALA A 35 3.55 21.55 -11.15
N GLY A 36 4.14 22.72 -10.83
CA GLY A 36 4.65 23.02 -9.50
C GLY A 36 3.57 22.99 -8.43
N LYS A 37 2.37 23.51 -8.76
CA LYS A 37 1.22 23.45 -7.86
C LYS A 37 0.75 22.00 -7.62
N ALA A 38 0.69 21.18 -8.67
CA ALA A 38 0.32 19.78 -8.57
C ALA A 38 1.31 19.00 -7.68
N LEU A 39 2.61 19.23 -7.88
CA LEU A 39 3.67 18.63 -7.05
C LEU A 39 3.57 19.08 -5.58
N ALA A 40 3.26 20.34 -5.33
CA ALA A 40 3.08 20.85 -3.98
C ALA A 40 1.86 20.22 -3.29
N ILE A 41 0.72 20.09 -3.99
CA ILE A 41 -0.45 19.39 -3.47
C ILE A 41 -0.11 17.93 -3.13
N ALA A 42 0.55 17.22 -4.03
CA ALA A 42 0.97 15.85 -3.79
C ALA A 42 1.89 15.75 -2.57
N ALA A 43 2.90 16.64 -2.44
CA ALA A 43 3.81 16.65 -1.32
C ALA A 43 3.10 16.90 0.02
N TYR A 44 2.28 17.94 0.09
CA TYR A 44 1.54 18.26 1.32
C TYR A 44 0.53 17.16 1.68
N SER A 45 -0.20 16.63 0.70
CA SER A 45 -1.16 15.57 0.93
C SER A 45 -0.51 14.28 1.40
N SER A 46 0.64 13.91 0.80
CA SER A 46 1.42 12.74 1.20
C SER A 46 1.99 12.91 2.61
N PHE A 47 2.59 14.07 2.91
CA PHE A 47 3.16 14.34 4.23
C PHE A 47 2.10 14.35 5.32
N ILE A 48 1.01 15.11 5.13
CA ILE A 48 -0.06 15.20 6.12
C ILE A 48 -0.79 13.86 6.26
N GLY A 49 -1.05 13.18 5.13
CA GLY A 49 -1.68 11.86 5.12
C GLY A 49 -0.86 10.81 5.86
N GLY A 50 0.45 10.76 5.61
CA GLY A 50 1.38 9.90 6.32
C GLY A 50 1.46 10.23 7.82
N THR A 51 1.51 11.52 8.18
CA THR A 51 1.52 11.97 9.59
C THR A 51 0.23 11.58 10.32
N ILE A 52 -0.94 11.81 9.72
CA ILE A 52 -2.23 11.38 10.29
C ILE A 52 -2.23 9.85 10.43
N GLY A 53 -1.76 9.13 9.41
CA GLY A 53 -1.65 7.68 9.47
C GLY A 53 -0.72 7.20 10.60
N ALA A 54 0.42 7.84 10.80
CA ALA A 54 1.36 7.51 11.88
C ALA A 54 0.73 7.76 13.26
N ILE A 55 0.03 8.89 13.45
CA ILE A 55 -0.69 9.18 14.70
C ILE A 55 -1.78 8.13 14.96
N LEU A 56 -2.53 7.77 13.92
CA LEU A 56 -3.55 6.71 14.03
C LEU A 56 -2.91 5.36 14.35
N LEU A 57 -1.74 5.04 13.79
CA LEU A 57 -1.00 3.83 14.07
C LEU A 57 -0.52 3.78 15.54
N MET A 58 0.01 4.89 16.06
CA MET A 58 0.43 5.00 17.47
C MET A 58 -0.71 4.67 18.44
N VAL A 59 -1.94 5.02 18.09
CA VAL A 59 -3.12 4.76 18.93
C VAL A 59 -3.70 3.37 18.65
N ALA A 60 -3.83 3.00 17.38
CA ALA A 60 -4.49 1.77 16.97
C ALA A 60 -3.67 0.51 17.28
N ALA A 61 -2.34 0.55 17.08
CA ALA A 61 -1.51 -0.63 17.26
C ALA A 61 -1.48 -1.16 18.70
N PRO A 62 -1.28 -0.32 19.74
CA PRO A 62 -1.35 -0.80 21.13
C PRO A 62 -2.74 -1.30 21.55
N LEU A 63 -3.81 -0.65 21.05
CA LEU A 63 -5.17 -1.09 21.33
C LEU A 63 -5.46 -2.45 20.71
N LEU A 64 -5.10 -2.63 19.46
CA LEU A 64 -5.32 -3.89 18.75
C LEU A 64 -4.40 -5.00 19.29
N ALA A 65 -3.17 -4.69 19.70
CA ALA A 65 -2.29 -5.64 20.37
C ALA A 65 -2.93 -6.21 21.65
N LYS A 66 -3.58 -5.37 22.48
CA LYS A 66 -4.31 -5.83 23.67
C LYS A 66 -5.50 -6.75 23.30
N VAL A 67 -6.25 -6.41 22.25
CA VAL A 67 -7.36 -7.23 21.77
C VAL A 67 -6.85 -8.57 21.23
N SER A 68 -5.75 -8.56 20.47
CA SER A 68 -5.19 -9.75 19.87
C SER A 68 -4.65 -10.76 20.90
N LEU A 69 -4.24 -10.29 22.09
CA LEU A 69 -3.85 -11.17 23.21
C LEU A 69 -5.03 -11.99 23.78
N SER A 70 -6.27 -11.58 23.54
CA SER A 70 -7.44 -12.37 23.93
C SER A 70 -7.81 -13.46 22.91
N PHE A 71 -7.18 -13.46 21.74
CA PHE A 71 -7.44 -14.43 20.68
C PHE A 71 -6.89 -15.80 21.05
N GLN A 72 -7.70 -16.81 20.82
CA GLN A 72 -7.32 -18.21 20.97
C GLN A 72 -7.08 -18.86 19.61
N SER A 73 -6.55 -20.08 19.58
CA SER A 73 -6.25 -20.79 18.32
C SER A 73 -7.41 -20.82 17.31
N PRO A 74 -8.68 -21.02 17.71
CA PRO A 74 -9.80 -20.96 16.77
C PRO A 74 -9.99 -19.58 16.14
N ASP A 75 -9.74 -18.48 16.88
CA ASP A 75 -9.90 -17.12 16.39
C ASP A 75 -8.88 -16.82 15.28
N TYR A 76 -7.64 -17.32 15.41
CA TYR A 76 -6.62 -17.21 14.37
C TYR A 76 -7.02 -17.95 13.09
N VAL A 77 -7.67 -19.12 13.21
CA VAL A 77 -8.18 -19.85 12.03
C VAL A 77 -9.23 -19.00 11.29
N VAL A 78 -10.18 -18.42 12.03
CA VAL A 78 -11.19 -17.53 11.45
C VAL A 78 -10.54 -16.30 10.80
N LEU A 79 -9.54 -15.72 11.46
CA LEU A 79 -8.80 -14.58 10.94
C LEU A 79 -8.03 -14.90 9.65
N MET A 80 -7.43 -16.10 9.56
CA MET A 80 -6.78 -16.57 8.34
C MET A 80 -7.79 -16.73 7.19
N PHE A 81 -8.95 -17.32 7.44
CA PHE A 81 -10.02 -17.40 6.45
C PHE A 81 -10.50 -16.02 6.01
N LEU A 82 -10.65 -15.08 6.94
CA LEU A 82 -10.99 -13.69 6.62
C LEU A 82 -9.92 -13.05 5.71
N GLY A 83 -8.63 -13.24 6.03
CA GLY A 83 -7.52 -12.76 5.21
C GLY A 83 -7.53 -13.35 3.79
N LEU A 84 -7.73 -14.66 3.66
CA LEU A 84 -7.81 -15.33 2.37
C LEU A 84 -9.00 -14.86 1.53
N THR A 85 -10.17 -14.69 2.16
CA THR A 85 -11.37 -14.15 1.48
C THR A 85 -11.20 -12.68 1.10
N ALA A 86 -10.52 -11.89 1.92
CA ALA A 86 -10.21 -10.50 1.60
C ALA A 86 -9.31 -10.39 0.37
N ILE A 87 -8.27 -11.23 0.23
CA ILE A 87 -7.43 -11.29 -0.98
C ILE A 87 -8.29 -11.55 -2.23
N ALA A 88 -9.22 -12.50 -2.14
CA ALA A 88 -10.13 -12.82 -3.22
C ALA A 88 -11.08 -11.66 -3.54
N ALA A 89 -11.63 -10.99 -2.52
CA ALA A 89 -12.55 -9.86 -2.68
C ALA A 89 -11.88 -8.62 -3.30
N PHE A 90 -10.59 -8.38 -3.00
CA PHE A 90 -9.83 -7.26 -3.53
C PHE A 90 -9.11 -7.57 -4.86
N SER A 91 -9.28 -8.77 -5.40
CA SER A 91 -8.74 -9.10 -6.72
C SER A 91 -9.42 -8.27 -7.83
N ASN A 92 -8.66 -7.96 -8.89
CA ASN A 92 -9.22 -7.23 -10.03
C ASN A 92 -10.40 -8.00 -10.67
N LYS A 93 -11.33 -7.27 -11.26
CA LYS A 93 -12.47 -7.87 -11.98
C LYS A 93 -12.00 -8.93 -12.98
N GLY A 94 -12.56 -10.13 -12.89
CA GLY A 94 -12.21 -11.27 -13.75
C GLY A 94 -10.93 -12.02 -13.35
N GLN A 95 -10.23 -11.63 -12.29
CA GLN A 95 -9.01 -12.31 -11.83
C GLN A 95 -9.20 -13.13 -10.54
N PHE A 96 -10.43 -13.25 -10.07
CA PHE A 96 -10.75 -14.00 -8.84
C PHE A 96 -10.17 -15.43 -8.87
N LEU A 97 -10.37 -16.16 -9.97
CA LEU A 97 -9.86 -17.53 -10.09
C LEU A 97 -8.33 -17.57 -10.01
N LYS A 98 -7.64 -16.61 -10.65
CA LYS A 98 -6.18 -16.52 -10.56
C LYS A 98 -5.72 -16.23 -9.12
N ALA A 99 -6.40 -15.33 -8.41
CA ALA A 99 -6.10 -15.03 -7.01
C ALA A 99 -6.26 -16.28 -6.14
N MET A 100 -7.34 -17.04 -6.33
CA MET A 100 -7.57 -18.30 -5.60
C MET A 100 -6.51 -19.35 -5.92
N MET A 101 -6.14 -19.51 -7.20
CA MET A 101 -5.06 -20.44 -7.59
C MET A 101 -3.73 -20.06 -6.93
N MET A 102 -3.37 -18.78 -6.91
CA MET A 102 -2.14 -18.31 -6.26
C MET A 102 -2.18 -18.46 -4.75
N THR A 103 -3.35 -18.31 -4.13
CA THR A 103 -3.55 -18.57 -2.71
C THR A 103 -3.30 -20.05 -2.39
N VAL A 104 -3.90 -20.96 -3.16
CA VAL A 104 -3.67 -22.42 -3.00
C VAL A 104 -2.20 -22.76 -3.23
N PHE A 105 -1.58 -22.17 -4.27
CA PHE A 105 -0.15 -22.38 -4.53
C PHE A 105 0.72 -21.91 -3.35
N GLY A 106 0.42 -20.76 -2.75
CA GLY A 106 1.12 -20.27 -1.56
C GLY A 106 0.96 -21.21 -0.36
N LEU A 107 -0.25 -21.75 -0.15
CA LEU A 107 -0.49 -22.76 0.89
C LEU A 107 0.29 -24.06 0.62
N MET A 108 0.39 -24.49 -0.63
CA MET A 108 1.22 -25.66 -1.00
C MET A 108 2.70 -25.41 -0.69
N LEU A 109 3.25 -24.25 -1.02
CA LEU A 109 4.64 -23.88 -0.69
C LEU A 109 4.87 -23.91 0.83
N ALA A 110 3.90 -23.47 1.62
CA ALA A 110 3.99 -23.48 3.09
C ALA A 110 3.98 -24.89 3.70
N THR A 111 3.62 -25.94 2.94
CA THR A 111 3.65 -27.31 3.43
C THR A 111 5.00 -28.01 3.21
N VAL A 112 5.94 -27.40 2.50
CA VAL A 112 7.30 -27.95 2.30
C VAL A 112 8.08 -27.86 3.61
N GLY A 113 8.81 -28.93 3.96
CA GLY A 113 9.64 -28.99 5.16
C GLY A 113 9.20 -30.05 6.16
N ILE A 114 9.73 -29.96 7.37
CA ILE A 114 9.37 -30.89 8.47
C ILE A 114 8.03 -30.49 9.06
N ASP A 115 7.11 -31.43 9.16
CA ASP A 115 5.84 -31.23 9.88
C ASP A 115 6.10 -31.07 11.39
N PRO A 116 5.78 -29.90 11.99
CA PRO A 116 6.02 -29.69 13.43
C PRO A 116 5.28 -30.68 14.36
N SER A 117 4.17 -31.27 13.88
CA SER A 117 3.34 -32.15 14.69
C SER A 117 3.82 -33.60 14.67
N SER A 118 4.27 -34.08 13.50
CA SER A 118 4.66 -35.47 13.30
C SER A 118 6.17 -35.68 13.16
N GLY A 119 6.94 -34.62 12.93
CA GLY A 119 8.37 -34.68 12.63
C GLY A 119 8.71 -35.35 11.29
N THR A 120 7.71 -35.55 10.42
CA THR A 120 7.92 -36.18 9.11
C THR A 120 8.21 -35.15 8.04
N ASP A 121 9.09 -35.53 7.11
CA ASP A 121 9.43 -34.67 5.94
C ASP A 121 8.29 -34.64 4.96
N ARG A 122 7.93 -33.42 4.50
CA ARG A 122 6.93 -33.18 3.47
C ARG A 122 7.54 -32.43 2.30
N PHE A 123 7.47 -33.04 1.10
CA PHE A 123 7.89 -32.44 -0.16
C PHE A 123 9.34 -31.95 -0.18
N THR A 124 10.23 -32.58 0.61
CA THR A 124 11.67 -32.24 0.67
C THR A 124 12.46 -32.93 -0.43
N PHE A 125 11.91 -33.97 -1.05
CA PHE A 125 12.56 -34.77 -2.12
C PHE A 125 13.97 -35.27 -1.74
N GLY A 126 14.24 -35.46 -0.45
CA GLY A 126 15.53 -35.87 0.07
C GLY A 126 16.61 -34.76 0.04
N GLN A 127 16.22 -33.48 -0.19
CA GLN A 127 17.13 -32.35 -0.16
C GLN A 127 17.20 -31.76 1.25
N PRO A 128 18.40 -31.72 1.88
CA PRO A 128 18.54 -31.17 3.24
C PRO A 128 18.11 -29.70 3.35
N ASP A 129 18.38 -28.91 2.30
CA ASP A 129 18.05 -27.47 2.26
C ASP A 129 16.53 -27.21 2.31
N LEU A 130 15.70 -28.21 2.02
CA LEU A 130 14.23 -28.09 2.09
C LEU A 130 13.65 -28.56 3.42
N LEU A 131 14.44 -29.08 4.34
CA LEU A 131 13.97 -29.52 5.67
C LEU A 131 13.41 -28.37 6.49
N ASP A 132 14.05 -27.19 6.41
CA ASP A 132 13.58 -25.96 7.06
C ASP A 132 12.43 -25.27 6.32
N GLY A 133 11.95 -25.89 5.23
CA GLY A 133 10.89 -25.32 4.39
C GLY A 133 11.37 -24.21 3.47
N ILE A 134 10.42 -23.57 2.79
CA ILE A 134 10.70 -22.43 1.89
C ILE A 134 10.50 -21.14 2.68
N SER A 135 11.58 -20.38 2.84
CA SER A 135 11.53 -19.11 3.59
C SER A 135 10.50 -18.14 2.98
N PHE A 136 9.60 -17.64 3.82
CA PHE A 136 8.62 -16.63 3.45
C PHE A 136 9.29 -15.37 2.83
N LEU A 137 10.45 -14.97 3.36
CA LEU A 137 11.22 -13.84 2.84
C LEU A 137 11.65 -14.06 1.39
N LEU A 138 12.12 -15.25 1.04
CA LEU A 138 12.50 -15.59 -0.33
C LEU A 138 11.31 -15.53 -1.28
N VAL A 139 10.16 -16.08 -0.87
CA VAL A 139 8.92 -16.01 -1.67
C VAL A 139 8.47 -14.56 -1.86
N ALA A 140 8.48 -13.76 -0.79
CA ALA A 140 8.09 -12.35 -0.86
C ALA A 140 9.05 -11.55 -1.77
N MET A 141 10.37 -11.72 -1.63
CA MET A 141 11.33 -11.05 -2.50
C MET A 141 11.21 -11.49 -3.97
N ALA A 142 11.01 -12.77 -4.23
CA ALA A 142 10.83 -13.28 -5.59
C ALA A 142 9.56 -12.74 -6.24
N THR A 143 8.45 -12.73 -5.52
CA THR A 143 7.15 -12.32 -6.07
C THR A 143 7.00 -10.80 -6.20
N PHE A 144 7.60 -10.01 -5.32
CA PHE A 144 7.46 -8.55 -5.36
C PHE A 144 8.68 -7.86 -6.01
N ALA A 145 9.90 -8.18 -5.59
CA ALA A 145 11.08 -7.47 -6.08
C ALA A 145 11.58 -8.03 -7.42
N LEU A 146 11.82 -9.34 -7.49
CA LEU A 146 12.35 -9.95 -8.72
C LEU A 146 11.34 -9.92 -9.86
N ALA A 147 10.05 -10.19 -9.57
CA ALA A 147 9.01 -10.13 -10.60
C ALA A 147 8.87 -8.72 -11.18
N GLU A 148 8.92 -7.66 -10.36
CA GLU A 148 8.89 -6.27 -10.81
C GLU A 148 10.11 -5.94 -11.69
N ALA A 149 11.30 -6.35 -11.27
CA ALA A 149 12.52 -6.17 -12.04
C ALA A 149 12.43 -6.85 -13.42
N LEU A 150 11.94 -8.11 -13.47
CA LEU A 150 11.76 -8.85 -14.72
C LEU A 150 10.71 -8.21 -15.63
N VAL A 151 9.58 -7.75 -15.08
CA VAL A 151 8.55 -7.04 -15.85
C VAL A 151 9.11 -5.77 -16.48
N ASN A 152 9.92 -5.01 -15.75
CA ASN A 152 10.54 -3.78 -16.25
C ASN A 152 11.59 -4.06 -17.36
N VAL A 153 12.27 -5.19 -17.31
CA VAL A 153 13.21 -5.62 -18.37
C VAL A 153 12.47 -6.09 -19.62
N VAL A 154 11.41 -6.91 -19.45
CA VAL A 154 10.66 -7.51 -20.57
C VAL A 154 9.71 -6.52 -21.23
N LYS A 155 9.15 -5.61 -20.43
CA LYS A 155 8.32 -4.51 -20.91
C LYS A 155 9.03 -3.20 -20.57
N PRO A 156 10.11 -2.85 -21.30
CA PRO A 156 10.60 -1.49 -21.18
C PRO A 156 9.39 -0.62 -21.45
N GLU A 157 9.14 0.35 -20.55
CA GLU A 157 8.10 1.34 -20.79
C GLU A 157 8.16 1.69 -22.28
N LYS A 158 7.07 1.47 -23.00
CA LYS A 158 6.90 2.18 -24.23
C LYS A 158 7.03 3.64 -23.83
N LYS A 159 8.24 4.15 -23.91
CA LYS A 159 8.41 5.54 -24.15
C LYS A 159 7.57 5.77 -25.40
N ASP A 160 6.35 6.22 -25.24
CA ASP A 160 5.81 7.17 -26.17
C ASP A 160 6.75 8.39 -26.09
N ALA A 161 7.98 8.14 -26.54
CA ALA A 161 8.88 9.14 -27.04
C ALA A 161 8.30 9.61 -28.38
N LYS A 162 7.04 10.04 -28.37
CA LYS A 162 6.66 11.19 -29.13
C LYS A 162 7.66 12.22 -28.72
N ASN A 163 8.60 12.50 -29.64
CA ASN A 163 9.55 13.59 -29.59
C ASN A 163 9.19 14.55 -28.46
N ILE A 164 9.84 14.38 -27.29
CA ILE A 164 9.80 15.38 -26.26
C ILE A 164 10.62 16.51 -26.89
N ASN A 165 9.96 17.32 -27.70
CA ASN A 165 10.47 18.63 -28.01
C ASN A 165 10.65 19.30 -26.65
N ASP A 166 11.74 19.96 -26.39
CA ASP A 166 12.02 20.69 -25.14
C ASP A 166 10.88 21.62 -24.71
N SER A 167 9.97 21.95 -25.63
CA SER A 167 8.73 22.69 -25.41
C SER A 167 7.60 21.91 -24.71
N ASP A 168 7.65 20.56 -24.64
CA ASP A 168 6.60 19.72 -24.05
C ASP A 168 6.90 19.32 -22.59
N THR A 169 8.07 19.64 -22.04
CA THR A 169 8.34 19.46 -20.63
C THR A 169 7.52 20.47 -19.83
N PRO A 170 6.63 20.02 -18.91
CA PRO A 170 5.84 20.95 -18.12
C PRO A 170 6.78 21.86 -17.32
N GLN A 171 6.75 23.16 -17.59
CA GLN A 171 7.47 24.11 -16.74
C GLN A 171 6.92 24.00 -15.33
N ILE A 172 7.80 23.74 -14.36
CA ILE A 172 7.40 23.48 -12.98
C ILE A 172 6.59 24.64 -12.40
N GLY A 173 6.91 25.87 -12.76
CA GLY A 173 6.18 27.04 -12.29
C GLY A 173 6.18 27.20 -10.76
N SER A 174 5.21 27.95 -10.24
CA SER A 174 5.10 28.22 -8.80
C SER A 174 4.54 27.02 -8.04
N THR A 175 5.21 26.66 -6.93
CA THR A 175 4.74 25.66 -5.96
C THR A 175 3.83 26.24 -4.86
N LYS A 176 3.59 27.57 -4.88
CA LYS A 176 2.80 28.24 -3.84
C LYS A 176 1.31 27.94 -4.03
N LEU A 177 0.67 27.52 -2.94
CA LEU A 177 -0.79 27.38 -2.86
C LEU A 177 -1.39 28.63 -2.22
N SER A 178 -2.49 29.12 -2.79
CA SER A 178 -3.28 30.20 -2.19
C SER A 178 -4.04 29.70 -0.95
N LYS A 179 -4.42 30.61 -0.06
CA LYS A 179 -5.23 30.29 1.12
C LYS A 179 -6.56 29.61 0.75
N ALA A 180 -7.15 29.97 -0.39
CA ALA A 180 -8.38 29.35 -0.89
C ALA A 180 -8.17 27.90 -1.30
N GLU A 181 -7.07 27.61 -2.00
CA GLU A 181 -6.72 26.24 -2.42
C GLU A 181 -6.40 25.34 -1.21
N VAL A 182 -5.65 25.86 -0.23
CA VAL A 182 -5.40 25.15 1.03
C VAL A 182 -6.71 24.84 1.75
N LYS A 183 -7.62 25.81 1.85
CA LYS A 183 -8.94 25.61 2.48
C LYS A 183 -9.80 24.60 1.70
N GLU A 184 -9.63 24.49 0.40
CA GLU A 184 -10.32 23.50 -0.43
C GLU A 184 -9.82 22.08 -0.18
N ILE A 185 -8.49 21.89 -0.10
CA ILE A 185 -7.88 20.54 0.02
C ILE A 185 -7.75 20.04 1.45
N ALA A 186 -7.65 20.90 2.46
CA ALA A 186 -7.42 20.49 3.84
C ALA A 186 -8.47 19.49 4.38
N PRO A 187 -9.79 19.71 4.22
CA PRO A 187 -10.79 18.74 4.67
C PRO A 187 -10.76 17.44 3.85
N VAL A 188 -10.32 17.51 2.58
CA VAL A 188 -10.12 16.35 1.72
C VAL A 188 -9.01 15.47 2.27
N ILE A 189 -7.85 16.07 2.56
CA ILE A 189 -6.71 15.37 3.14
C ILE A 189 -7.10 14.67 4.44
N GLY A 190 -7.78 15.35 5.36
CA GLY A 190 -8.21 14.74 6.62
C GLY A 190 -9.10 13.51 6.43
N ARG A 191 -10.17 13.64 5.64
CA ARG A 191 -11.11 12.52 5.38
C ARG A 191 -10.44 11.37 4.64
N SER A 192 -9.67 11.69 3.61
CA SER A 192 -9.03 10.68 2.78
C SER A 192 -7.91 9.95 3.54
N SER A 193 -7.23 10.62 4.47
CA SER A 193 -6.25 9.97 5.35
C SER A 193 -6.89 8.96 6.29
N ILE A 194 -8.03 9.31 6.91
CA ILE A 194 -8.77 8.39 7.76
C ILE A 194 -9.27 7.19 6.95
N LEU A 195 -9.89 7.45 5.79
CA LEU A 195 -10.34 6.39 4.89
C LEU A 195 -9.19 5.49 4.46
N GLY A 196 -8.07 6.11 4.05
CA GLY A 196 -6.87 5.40 3.62
C GLY A 196 -6.30 4.52 4.72
N PHE A 197 -6.20 5.03 5.94
CA PHE A 197 -5.72 4.26 7.08
C PHE A 197 -6.60 3.03 7.35
N ILE A 198 -7.93 3.21 7.41
CA ILE A 198 -8.88 2.11 7.65
C ILE A 198 -8.76 1.04 6.55
N VAL A 199 -8.70 1.46 5.28
CA VAL A 199 -8.52 0.52 4.15
C VAL A 199 -7.15 -0.17 4.24
N GLY A 200 -6.11 0.56 4.66
CA GLY A 200 -4.77 0.01 4.84
C GLY A 200 -4.67 -1.08 5.91
N VAL A 201 -5.49 -1.02 6.96
CA VAL A 201 -5.57 -2.06 8.00
C VAL A 201 -6.08 -3.40 7.43
N LEU A 202 -6.86 -3.35 6.34
CA LEU A 202 -7.41 -4.57 5.73
C LEU A 202 -6.32 -5.29 4.91
N PRO A 203 -6.01 -6.55 5.22
CA PRO A 203 -5.02 -7.31 4.46
C PRO A 203 -5.38 -7.39 2.97
N GLY A 204 -4.40 -7.12 2.10
CA GLY A 204 -4.59 -7.20 0.64
C GLY A 204 -5.21 -5.97 -0.02
N ALA A 205 -5.86 -5.06 0.72
CA ALA A 205 -6.43 -3.84 0.15
C ALA A 205 -5.34 -2.86 -0.34
N GLY A 206 -4.36 -2.60 0.50
CA GLY A 206 -3.18 -1.80 0.16
C GLY A 206 -3.49 -0.35 -0.25
N ALA A 207 -2.41 0.38 -0.55
CA ALA A 207 -2.47 1.79 -0.92
C ALA A 207 -3.21 2.04 -2.25
N THR A 208 -3.22 1.06 -3.16
CA THR A 208 -3.88 1.17 -4.46
C THR A 208 -5.39 1.30 -4.29
N ILE A 209 -6.01 0.37 -3.57
CA ILE A 209 -7.47 0.39 -3.34
C ILE A 209 -7.84 1.64 -2.55
N ALA A 210 -7.07 1.99 -1.53
CA ALA A 210 -7.28 3.20 -0.74
C ALA A 210 -7.30 4.47 -1.61
N SER A 211 -6.36 4.61 -2.54
CA SER A 211 -6.28 5.78 -3.43
C SER A 211 -7.49 5.91 -4.35
N PHE A 212 -7.93 4.80 -4.97
CA PHE A 212 -9.13 4.81 -5.83
C PHE A 212 -10.41 5.06 -5.04
N MET A 213 -10.54 4.46 -3.85
CA MET A 213 -11.71 4.69 -2.99
C MET A 213 -11.78 6.15 -2.53
N ALA A 214 -10.65 6.75 -2.14
CA ALA A 214 -10.61 8.14 -1.74
C ALA A 214 -10.97 9.07 -2.89
N TYR A 215 -10.42 8.82 -4.09
CA TYR A 215 -10.77 9.57 -5.30
C TYR A 215 -12.28 9.51 -5.59
N ALA A 216 -12.87 8.31 -5.58
CA ALA A 216 -14.28 8.12 -5.86
C ALA A 216 -15.18 8.78 -4.78
N THR A 217 -14.80 8.63 -3.51
CA THR A 217 -15.51 9.24 -2.38
C THR A 217 -15.51 10.75 -2.48
N GLU A 218 -14.35 11.38 -2.71
CA GLU A 218 -14.24 12.83 -2.83
C GLU A 218 -14.97 13.36 -4.08
N ARG A 219 -14.93 12.64 -5.19
CA ARG A 219 -15.71 13.00 -6.38
C ARG A 219 -17.21 13.00 -6.07
N ASN A 220 -17.69 12.05 -5.26
CA ASN A 220 -19.12 11.98 -4.89
C ASN A 220 -19.51 13.08 -3.89
N LEU A 221 -18.63 13.41 -2.95
CA LEU A 221 -18.83 14.44 -1.93
C LEU A 221 -18.61 15.87 -2.46
N ALA A 222 -17.96 16.03 -3.61
CA ALA A 222 -17.68 17.34 -4.17
C ALA A 222 -18.97 18.08 -4.54
N PRO A 223 -19.05 19.41 -4.26
CA PRO A 223 -20.11 20.26 -4.76
C PRO A 223 -20.24 20.19 -6.30
N LYS A 224 -21.45 20.39 -6.84
CA LYS A 224 -21.72 20.20 -8.28
C LYS A 224 -20.68 20.90 -9.18
N GLY A 225 -20.34 22.16 -8.93
CA GLY A 225 -19.36 22.89 -9.74
C GLY A 225 -17.90 22.42 -9.63
N LEU A 226 -17.54 21.70 -8.56
CA LEU A 226 -16.22 21.11 -8.40
C LEU A 226 -16.18 19.66 -8.89
N LYS A 227 -17.30 18.95 -8.88
CA LYS A 227 -17.41 17.57 -9.35
C LYS A 227 -17.02 17.41 -10.82
N GLU A 228 -17.33 18.39 -11.64
CA GLU A 228 -17.06 18.40 -13.08
C GLU A 228 -15.57 18.62 -13.41
N LYS A 229 -14.77 19.06 -12.42
CA LYS A 229 -13.33 19.25 -12.55
C LYS A 229 -12.54 17.95 -12.40
N PHE A 230 -13.13 16.90 -11.81
CA PHE A 230 -12.45 15.62 -11.64
C PHE A 230 -12.13 14.99 -13.00
N GLY A 231 -10.88 14.53 -13.14
CA GLY A 231 -10.30 14.10 -14.41
C GLY A 231 -9.83 15.23 -15.32
N LYS A 232 -9.92 16.49 -14.88
CA LYS A 232 -9.55 17.68 -15.65
C LYS A 232 -8.60 18.62 -14.89
N GLY A 233 -7.98 18.15 -13.81
CA GLY A 233 -7.08 18.95 -12.98
C GLY A 233 -7.74 19.42 -11.67
N SER A 234 -8.55 18.59 -11.02
CA SER A 234 -9.13 18.86 -9.72
C SER A 234 -8.08 18.80 -8.62
N LEU A 235 -7.96 19.89 -7.82
CA LEU A 235 -7.08 19.89 -6.64
C LEU A 235 -7.50 18.82 -5.63
N ARG A 236 -8.80 18.63 -5.44
CA ARG A 236 -9.38 17.59 -4.58
C ARG A 236 -9.11 16.19 -5.12
N GLY A 237 -9.24 16.04 -6.46
CA GLY A 237 -8.99 14.76 -7.14
C GLY A 237 -7.53 14.32 -7.10
N LEU A 238 -6.59 15.25 -6.88
CA LEU A 238 -5.19 14.94 -6.63
C LEU A 238 -4.90 14.73 -5.14
N ALA A 239 -5.43 15.58 -4.26
CA ALA A 239 -5.17 15.52 -2.83
C ALA A 239 -5.72 14.25 -2.16
N ALA A 240 -6.89 13.77 -2.59
CA ALA A 240 -7.54 12.62 -1.99
C ALA A 240 -6.73 11.31 -2.13
N PRO A 241 -6.35 10.87 -3.34
CA PRO A 241 -5.57 9.65 -3.49
C PRO A 241 -4.19 9.75 -2.85
N GLU A 242 -3.55 10.92 -2.89
CA GLU A 242 -2.22 11.11 -2.31
C GLU A 242 -2.21 11.00 -0.79
N SER A 243 -3.18 11.58 -0.11
CA SER A 243 -3.29 11.43 1.34
C SER A 243 -3.71 10.02 1.75
N ALA A 244 -4.63 9.42 1.00
CA ALA A 244 -5.12 8.09 1.31
C ALA A 244 -4.06 6.99 1.11
N ASN A 245 -3.28 7.03 0.03
CA ASN A 245 -2.27 6.02 -0.22
C ASN A 245 -1.16 6.04 0.84
N ASN A 246 -0.74 7.22 1.28
CA ASN A 246 0.27 7.36 2.34
C ASN A 246 -0.27 6.90 3.71
N ALA A 247 -1.51 7.27 4.06
CA ALA A 247 -2.14 6.79 5.27
C ALA A 247 -2.41 5.27 5.25
N ALA A 248 -2.71 4.69 4.08
CA ALA A 248 -2.89 3.24 3.94
C ALA A 248 -1.58 2.47 4.13
N CYS A 249 -0.45 3.05 3.73
CA CYS A 249 0.85 2.43 4.00
C CYS A 249 1.09 2.28 5.50
N THR A 250 0.82 3.32 6.29
CA THR A 250 0.92 3.24 7.75
C THR A 250 -0.13 2.31 8.34
N GLY A 251 -1.36 2.32 7.82
CA GLY A 251 -2.42 1.41 8.23
C GLY A 251 -2.04 -0.07 8.10
N SER A 252 -1.27 -0.43 7.06
CA SER A 252 -0.84 -1.81 6.84
C SER A 252 0.15 -2.36 7.87
N PHE A 253 0.75 -1.49 8.69
CA PHE A 253 1.57 -1.90 9.83
C PHE A 253 0.74 -2.39 11.03
N VAL A 254 -0.52 -1.98 11.13
CA VAL A 254 -1.38 -2.42 12.25
C VAL A 254 -1.47 -3.94 12.30
N PRO A 255 -1.98 -4.65 11.27
CA PRO A 255 -2.05 -6.10 11.31
C PRO A 255 -0.67 -6.77 11.37
N LEU A 256 0.36 -6.18 10.75
CA LEU A 256 1.72 -6.69 10.83
C LEU A 256 2.22 -6.75 12.26
N LEU A 257 2.14 -5.63 12.98
CA LEU A 257 2.72 -5.51 14.32
C LEU A 257 1.90 -6.21 15.40
N THR A 258 0.57 -6.32 15.20
CA THR A 258 -0.33 -6.84 16.23
C THR A 258 -0.76 -8.28 16.01
N LEU A 259 -0.79 -8.76 14.78
CA LEU A 259 -1.25 -10.10 14.42
C LEU A 259 -0.18 -10.91 13.68
N GLY A 260 0.93 -10.28 13.26
CA GLY A 260 1.93 -10.92 12.41
C GLY A 260 1.45 -11.17 10.97
N ILE A 261 0.41 -10.46 10.54
CA ILE A 261 -0.20 -10.61 9.20
C ILE A 261 0.16 -9.40 8.34
N PRO A 262 0.89 -9.56 7.23
CA PRO A 262 1.25 -8.43 6.39
C PRO A 262 0.02 -7.88 5.65
N GLY A 263 -0.18 -6.55 5.71
CA GLY A 263 -1.28 -5.87 5.03
C GLY A 263 -0.98 -5.53 3.56
N SER A 264 0.27 -5.61 3.13
CA SER A 264 0.73 -5.23 1.78
C SER A 264 2.00 -5.99 1.40
N GLY A 265 2.41 -5.93 0.13
CA GLY A 265 3.69 -6.52 -0.32
C GLY A 265 4.90 -5.96 0.43
N THR A 266 4.93 -4.66 0.69
CA THR A 266 6.01 -4.02 1.46
C THR A 266 6.07 -4.53 2.89
N THR A 267 4.92 -4.64 3.57
CA THR A 267 4.87 -5.19 4.93
C THR A 267 5.15 -6.70 4.96
N ALA A 268 4.91 -7.43 3.86
CA ALA A 268 5.30 -8.82 3.73
C ALA A 268 6.83 -8.99 3.70
N ILE A 269 7.53 -8.17 2.91
CA ILE A 269 9.00 -8.17 2.90
C ILE A 269 9.53 -7.78 4.28
N MET A 270 8.93 -6.79 4.92
CA MET A 270 9.33 -6.34 6.26
C MET A 270 9.11 -7.44 7.32
N LEU A 271 8.00 -8.18 7.25
CA LEU A 271 7.76 -9.36 8.10
C LEU A 271 8.91 -10.36 7.97
N GLY A 272 9.28 -10.70 6.73
CA GLY A 272 10.39 -11.61 6.48
C GLY A 272 11.72 -11.10 7.04
N ALA A 273 12.01 -9.80 6.90
CA ALA A 273 13.20 -9.19 7.45
C ALA A 273 13.22 -9.25 8.99
N LEU A 274 12.10 -8.92 9.65
CA LEU A 274 11.99 -9.00 11.12
C LEU A 274 12.23 -10.43 11.60
N ILE A 275 11.61 -11.42 10.94
CA ILE A 275 11.83 -12.85 11.28
C ILE A 275 13.30 -13.24 11.11
N ALA A 276 13.97 -12.79 10.05
CA ALA A 276 15.39 -13.06 9.82
C ALA A 276 16.30 -12.48 10.92
N TYR A 277 15.87 -11.40 11.59
CA TYR A 277 16.53 -10.83 12.76
C TYR A 277 16.08 -11.47 14.09
N GLY A 278 15.31 -12.55 14.05
CA GLY A 278 14.80 -13.22 15.25
C GLY A 278 13.66 -12.47 15.96
N ILE A 279 13.08 -11.48 15.28
CA ILE A 279 11.96 -10.69 15.81
C ILE A 279 10.67 -11.24 15.21
N GLN A 280 9.75 -11.69 16.04
CA GLN A 280 8.45 -12.18 15.61
C GLN A 280 7.38 -11.12 15.79
N PRO A 281 6.89 -10.48 14.69
CA PRO A 281 5.73 -9.61 14.76
C PRO A 281 4.47 -10.39 15.15
N GLY A 282 3.64 -9.77 15.97
CA GLY A 282 2.44 -10.42 16.46
C GLY A 282 2.00 -9.88 17.82
N PRO A 283 1.04 -10.54 18.48
CA PRO A 283 0.43 -10.08 19.73
C PRO A 283 1.43 -9.81 20.87
N MET A 284 2.51 -10.60 20.91
CA MET A 284 3.53 -10.51 21.97
C MET A 284 4.62 -9.48 21.68
N LEU A 285 4.73 -8.98 20.44
CA LEU A 285 5.82 -8.07 20.02
C LEU A 285 5.94 -6.85 20.94
N MET A 286 4.82 -6.25 21.31
CA MET A 286 4.81 -5.08 22.18
C MET A 286 5.34 -5.39 23.60
N GLN A 287 5.19 -6.62 24.07
CA GLN A 287 5.63 -7.05 25.41
C GLN A 287 7.09 -7.53 25.40
N GLU A 288 7.44 -8.36 24.42
CA GLU A 288 8.76 -8.98 24.32
C GLU A 288 9.82 -8.04 23.76
N ASN A 289 9.45 -7.20 22.79
CA ASN A 289 10.34 -6.26 22.11
C ASN A 289 9.73 -4.86 21.97
N PRO A 290 9.44 -4.15 23.07
CA PRO A 290 8.78 -2.85 23.02
C PRO A 290 9.59 -1.79 22.27
N SER A 291 10.91 -1.85 22.33
CA SER A 291 11.80 -0.94 21.59
C SER A 291 11.65 -1.11 20.08
N VAL A 292 11.56 -2.33 19.58
CA VAL A 292 11.36 -2.61 18.15
C VAL A 292 9.95 -2.20 17.73
N PHE A 293 8.94 -2.53 18.54
CA PHE A 293 7.55 -2.14 18.27
C PHE A 293 7.43 -0.63 18.06
N TRP A 294 7.97 0.17 18.97
CA TRP A 294 7.91 1.62 18.86
C TRP A 294 8.86 2.20 17.79
N ALA A 295 10.04 1.61 17.58
CA ALA A 295 10.97 2.07 16.55
C ALA A 295 10.41 1.89 15.12
N VAL A 296 9.50 0.94 14.91
CA VAL A 296 8.82 0.76 13.62
C VAL A 296 7.69 1.78 13.43
N ILE A 297 7.09 2.26 14.51
CA ILE A 297 5.97 3.21 14.48
C ILE A 297 6.44 4.66 14.34
N VAL A 298 7.54 5.01 15.02
CA VAL A 298 8.08 6.38 15.11
C VAL A 298 9.24 6.58 14.14
#